data_a76f6309d2cff1a7b1a9f8a7c198cecb
#
_entry.id   a76f6309d2cff1a7b1a9f8a7c198cecb
#
_cell.length_a   1.000
_cell.length_b   1.000
_cell.length_c   1.000
_cell.angle_alpha   90.00
_cell.angle_beta   90.00
_cell.angle_gamma   90.00
#
_symmetry.space_group_name_H-M   'P 1'
#
loop_
_entity.id
_entity.type
_entity.pdbx_description
1 polymer ?
#
loop_
_entity_poly.entity_id
_entity_poly.type
_entity_poly.pdbx_seq_one_letter_code
_entity_poly.pdbx_strand_id
1 'polypeptide(L)'
;IHVEGIKNIDREDIDYANKLGYKIKLLGYSEMIKNNIFQRVHPVLIKKSSYVAGIDGVLNAVIVEGTPVGKSIIQGEGAGPSATTSALVSDIASILRGNIKFPFSISNKERKTLKFKNISDRHFSAYLRFEVKDKSGVLSNITNIFSKNNVSIKRLVQNPYKNKGSSSILIITHNSKDKSLNKIIKIINKKNYIISRPKLIRIDDN
;
A
#
# COMPACT_ATOMS: atom_id res chain seq x y z
N ILE A 1 -9.19 11.35 1.71
CA ILE A 1 -8.55 10.04 1.94
C ILE A 1 -8.28 9.41 0.59
N HIS A 2 -7.07 8.90 0.38
CA HIS A 2 -6.74 8.10 -0.81
C HIS A 2 -7.11 6.64 -0.56
N VAL A 3 -7.89 6.04 -1.48
CA VAL A 3 -8.37 4.66 -1.33
C VAL A 3 -8.14 3.88 -2.61
N GLU A 4 -7.46 2.75 -2.51
CA GLU A 4 -7.31 1.75 -3.57
C GLU A 4 -7.65 0.36 -3.00
N GLY A 5 -8.50 -0.39 -3.71
CA GLY A 5 -8.87 -1.75 -3.33
C GLY A 5 -7.91 -2.81 -3.88
N ILE A 6 -8.12 -4.05 -3.46
CA ILE A 6 -7.29 -5.21 -3.85
C ILE A 6 -7.72 -5.85 -5.18
N LYS A 7 -8.80 -5.40 -5.80
CA LYS A 7 -9.39 -5.98 -7.03
C LYS A 7 -8.38 -6.15 -8.19
N ASN A 8 -7.36 -5.29 -8.20
CA ASN A 8 -6.35 -5.29 -9.27
C ASN A 8 -5.09 -6.10 -8.91
N ILE A 9 -5.08 -6.85 -7.81
CA ILE A 9 -3.96 -7.71 -7.41
C ILE A 9 -4.19 -9.10 -7.96
N ASP A 10 -3.26 -9.59 -8.77
CA ASP A 10 -3.31 -10.92 -9.35
C ASP A 10 -2.40 -11.88 -8.57
N ARG A 11 -2.61 -13.19 -8.76
CA ARG A 11 -1.75 -14.23 -8.20
C ARG A 11 -0.28 -14.02 -8.60
N GLU A 12 -0.05 -13.61 -9.83
CA GLU A 12 1.30 -13.34 -10.35
C GLU A 12 2.00 -12.21 -9.56
N ASP A 13 1.26 -11.17 -9.16
CA ASP A 13 1.80 -10.09 -8.30
C ASP A 13 2.22 -10.62 -6.93
N ILE A 14 1.42 -11.53 -6.36
CA ILE A 14 1.72 -12.19 -5.06
C ILE A 14 2.97 -13.05 -5.20
N ASP A 15 3.08 -13.84 -6.26
CA ASP A 15 4.22 -14.73 -6.51
C ASP A 15 5.52 -13.92 -6.72
N TYR A 16 5.47 -12.82 -7.47
CA TYR A 16 6.61 -11.92 -7.63
C TYR A 16 6.98 -11.21 -6.35
N ALA A 17 6.00 -10.71 -5.59
CA ALA A 17 6.25 -10.12 -4.28
C ALA A 17 7.00 -11.10 -3.38
N ASN A 18 6.53 -12.35 -3.32
CA ASN A 18 7.14 -13.41 -2.54
C ASN A 18 8.60 -13.71 -2.95
N LYS A 19 8.87 -13.81 -4.26
CA LYS A 19 10.23 -14.01 -4.82
C LYS A 19 11.17 -12.85 -4.52
N LEU A 20 10.62 -11.64 -4.41
CA LEU A 20 11.37 -10.42 -4.11
C LEU A 20 11.57 -10.18 -2.59
N GLY A 21 11.04 -11.05 -1.73
CA GLY A 21 11.15 -10.94 -0.28
C GLY A 21 10.09 -10.03 0.36
N TYR A 22 8.97 -9.80 -0.34
CA TYR A 22 7.85 -8.99 0.13
C TYR A 22 6.58 -9.81 0.33
N LYS A 23 5.65 -9.27 1.11
CA LYS A 23 4.22 -9.65 1.16
C LYS A 23 3.37 -8.47 0.73
N ILE A 24 2.22 -8.73 0.11
CA ILE A 24 1.21 -7.71 -0.18
C ILE A 24 0.23 -7.69 0.98
N LYS A 25 0.05 -6.52 1.61
CA LYS A 25 -0.93 -6.28 2.67
C LYS A 25 -1.79 -5.06 2.32
N LEU A 26 -3.06 -5.08 2.73
CA LEU A 26 -3.92 -3.89 2.69
C LEU A 26 -3.69 -3.10 3.97
N LEU A 27 -3.16 -1.89 3.85
CA LEU A 27 -2.87 -1.03 5.01
C LEU A 27 -3.69 0.25 5.00
N GLY A 28 -4.24 0.57 6.16
CA GLY A 28 -4.76 1.91 6.48
C GLY A 28 -3.67 2.72 7.18
N TYR A 29 -3.42 3.91 6.67
CA TYR A 29 -2.45 4.85 7.23
C TYR A 29 -3.11 6.15 7.62
N SER A 30 -2.77 6.65 8.80
CA SER A 30 -3.11 8.01 9.22
C SER A 30 -1.87 8.62 9.86
N GLU A 31 -1.37 9.71 9.32
CA GLU A 31 -0.15 10.37 9.77
C GLU A 31 -0.40 11.87 9.88
N MET A 32 0.01 12.45 10.99
CA MET A 32 0.00 13.90 11.19
C MET A 32 1.34 14.49 10.77
N ILE A 33 1.33 15.42 9.80
CA ILE A 33 2.52 16.09 9.30
C ILE A 33 2.34 17.58 9.54
N LYS A 34 3.02 18.13 10.56
CA LYS A 34 2.78 19.51 11.05
C LYS A 34 1.29 19.67 11.41
N ASN A 35 0.61 20.63 10.79
CA ASN A 35 -0.83 20.90 11.01
C ASN A 35 -1.72 20.27 9.92
N ASN A 36 -1.26 19.24 9.24
CA ASN A 36 -2.02 18.54 8.21
C ASN A 36 -2.11 17.05 8.53
N ILE A 37 -3.17 16.42 8.04
CA ILE A 37 -3.34 14.97 8.13
C ILE A 37 -3.18 14.34 6.75
N PHE A 38 -2.49 13.21 6.73
CA PHE A 38 -2.34 12.38 5.55
C PHE A 38 -2.94 11.01 5.81
N GLN A 39 -3.94 10.63 5.01
CA GLN A 39 -4.65 9.37 5.19
C GLN A 39 -4.74 8.60 3.88
N ARG A 40 -4.53 7.31 3.94
CA ARG A 40 -4.61 6.40 2.80
C ARG A 40 -5.02 5.00 3.22
N VAL A 41 -5.71 4.30 2.33
CA VAL A 41 -5.96 2.85 2.41
C VAL A 41 -5.63 2.26 1.05
N HIS A 42 -4.63 1.43 0.96
CA HIS A 42 -4.25 0.79 -0.30
C HIS A 42 -3.39 -0.46 -0.08
N PRO A 43 -3.32 -1.38 -1.08
CA PRO A 43 -2.36 -2.47 -1.07
C PRO A 43 -0.92 -1.95 -1.07
N VAL A 44 -0.06 -2.59 -0.28
CA VAL A 44 1.36 -2.22 -0.11
C VAL A 44 2.22 -3.47 -0.13
N LEU A 45 3.39 -3.39 -0.74
CA LEU A 45 4.44 -4.38 -0.55
C LEU A 45 5.20 -4.08 0.74
N ILE A 46 5.27 -5.06 1.63
CA ILE A 46 5.97 -4.98 2.91
C ILE A 46 7.06 -6.04 2.93
N LYS A 47 8.25 -5.71 3.42
CA LYS A 47 9.32 -6.68 3.60
C LYS A 47 8.85 -7.84 4.49
N LYS A 48 9.17 -9.07 4.12
CA LYS A 48 8.84 -10.27 4.93
C LYS A 48 9.41 -10.22 6.34
N SER A 49 10.50 -9.49 6.55
CA SER A 49 11.11 -9.26 7.85
C SER A 49 10.37 -8.25 8.73
N SER A 50 9.40 -7.52 8.19
CA SER A 50 8.58 -6.58 8.96
C SER A 50 7.59 -7.34 9.84
N TYR A 51 7.35 -6.84 11.06
CA TYR A 51 6.33 -7.36 11.98
C TYR A 51 4.95 -7.49 11.31
N VAL A 52 4.55 -6.46 10.55
CA VAL A 52 3.26 -6.42 9.86
C VAL A 52 3.09 -7.55 8.84
N ALA A 53 4.18 -8.02 8.25
CA ALA A 53 4.14 -9.12 7.30
C ALA A 53 3.74 -10.45 7.94
N GLY A 54 3.95 -10.61 9.25
CA GLY A 54 3.58 -11.81 10.03
C GLY A 54 2.11 -11.84 10.48
N ILE A 55 1.35 -10.75 10.30
CA ILE A 55 -0.05 -10.68 10.71
C ILE A 55 -0.91 -11.31 9.62
N ASP A 56 -1.34 -12.56 9.82
CA ASP A 56 -2.06 -13.36 8.83
C ASP A 56 -3.41 -13.87 9.37
N GLY A 57 -4.24 -14.42 8.50
CA GLY A 57 -5.52 -15.03 8.84
C GLY A 57 -6.53 -14.01 9.38
N VAL A 58 -7.13 -14.32 10.52
CA VAL A 58 -8.12 -13.48 11.22
C VAL A 58 -7.50 -12.37 12.06
N LEU A 59 -6.15 -12.35 12.17
CA LEU A 59 -5.45 -11.37 12.97
C LEU A 59 -5.44 -10.00 12.29
N ASN A 60 -5.71 -8.97 13.09
CA ASN A 60 -5.53 -7.57 12.74
C ASN A 60 -4.54 -6.92 13.70
N ALA A 61 -3.94 -5.83 13.28
CA ALA A 61 -3.13 -5.02 14.18
C ALA A 61 -3.34 -3.53 13.94
N VAL A 62 -3.18 -2.78 15.01
CA VAL A 62 -3.05 -1.32 15.00
C VAL A 62 -1.66 -0.98 15.51
N ILE A 63 -0.94 -0.19 14.71
CA ILE A 63 0.37 0.33 15.09
C ILE A 63 0.20 1.81 15.33
N VAL A 64 0.57 2.24 16.53
CA VAL A 64 0.58 3.65 16.91
C VAL A 64 2.01 4.06 17.19
N GLU A 65 2.43 5.15 16.56
CA GLU A 65 3.75 5.74 16.78
C GLU A 65 3.58 7.21 17.18
N GLY A 66 4.20 7.60 18.26
CA GLY A 66 4.09 8.96 18.79
C GLY A 66 5.15 9.28 19.84
N THR A 67 5.24 10.56 20.18
CA THR A 67 6.15 11.05 21.21
C THR A 67 5.34 11.42 22.47
N PRO A 68 5.75 11.00 23.67
CA PRO A 68 6.98 10.26 24.03
C PRO A 68 6.87 8.74 24.01
N VAL A 69 5.70 8.14 23.71
CA VAL A 69 5.42 6.71 23.89
C VAL A 69 6.24 5.79 22.95
N GLY A 70 6.75 6.35 21.85
CA GLY A 70 7.42 5.55 20.82
C GLY A 70 6.42 4.75 19.98
N LYS A 71 6.78 3.51 19.66
CA LYS A 71 5.99 2.60 18.84
C LYS A 71 5.26 1.57 19.71
N SER A 72 3.94 1.53 19.60
CA SER A 72 3.08 0.55 20.25
C SER A 72 2.36 -0.29 19.20
N ILE A 73 2.24 -1.59 19.45
CA ILE A 73 1.59 -2.54 18.54
C ILE A 73 0.51 -3.27 19.34
N ILE A 74 -0.73 -3.20 18.86
CA ILE A 74 -1.87 -3.91 19.41
C ILE A 74 -2.34 -4.89 18.35
N GLN A 75 -2.32 -6.18 18.68
CA GLN A 75 -2.74 -7.26 17.77
C GLN A 75 -3.82 -8.10 18.44
N GLY A 76 -4.79 -8.51 17.65
CA GLY A 76 -5.85 -9.41 18.10
C GLY A 76 -6.66 -9.95 16.94
N GLU A 77 -7.58 -10.86 17.24
CA GLU A 77 -8.53 -11.38 16.27
C GLU A 77 -9.53 -10.28 15.89
N GLY A 78 -9.62 -9.98 14.60
CA GLY A 78 -10.55 -8.98 14.05
C GLY A 78 -11.90 -9.57 13.61
N ALA A 79 -12.04 -10.89 13.63
CA ALA A 79 -13.24 -11.61 13.22
C ALA A 79 -13.41 -12.91 14.02
N GLY A 80 -14.63 -13.40 14.06
CA GLY A 80 -14.98 -14.65 14.73
C GLY A 80 -15.97 -14.45 15.89
N PRO A 81 -16.76 -15.49 16.22
CA PRO A 81 -17.80 -15.41 17.24
C PRO A 81 -17.25 -15.01 18.62
N SER A 82 -16.16 -15.63 19.04
CA SER A 82 -15.55 -15.38 20.36
C SER A 82 -15.05 -13.95 20.52
N ALA A 83 -14.30 -13.44 19.55
CA ALA A 83 -13.78 -12.08 19.56
C ALA A 83 -14.92 -11.04 19.56
N THR A 84 -15.93 -11.24 18.73
CA THR A 84 -17.11 -10.34 18.66
C THR A 84 -17.91 -10.38 19.95
N THR A 85 -18.18 -11.56 20.50
CA THR A 85 -18.90 -11.71 21.77
C THR A 85 -18.15 -11.06 22.91
N SER A 86 -16.84 -11.27 23.02
CA SER A 86 -16.00 -10.65 24.05
C SER A 86 -16.06 -9.12 23.99
N ALA A 87 -15.99 -8.53 22.80
CA ALA A 87 -16.07 -7.09 22.59
C ALA A 87 -17.45 -6.55 23.02
N LEU A 88 -18.54 -7.19 22.58
CA LEU A 88 -19.91 -6.78 22.94
C LEU A 88 -20.15 -6.85 24.45
N VAL A 89 -19.75 -7.95 25.08
CA VAL A 89 -19.93 -8.11 26.56
C VAL A 89 -19.10 -7.07 27.32
N SER A 90 -17.88 -6.77 26.85
CA SER A 90 -17.03 -5.74 27.43
C SER A 90 -17.67 -4.36 27.36
N ASP A 91 -18.22 -4.01 26.20
CA ASP A 91 -18.88 -2.72 25.99
C ASP A 91 -20.16 -2.59 26.87
N ILE A 92 -20.98 -3.65 26.93
CA ILE A 92 -22.16 -3.69 27.82
C ILE A 92 -21.75 -3.53 29.29
N ALA A 93 -20.75 -4.27 29.74
CA ALA A 93 -20.24 -4.16 31.11
C ALA A 93 -19.69 -2.76 31.42
N SER A 94 -19.03 -2.12 30.46
CA SER A 94 -18.50 -0.75 30.59
C SER A 94 -19.63 0.27 30.73
N ILE A 95 -20.69 0.13 29.96
CA ILE A 95 -21.90 0.98 30.05
C ILE A 95 -22.58 0.81 31.42
N LEU A 96 -22.78 -0.43 31.87
CA LEU A 96 -23.42 -0.73 33.16
C LEU A 96 -22.61 -0.20 34.35
N ARG A 97 -21.27 -0.16 34.23
CA ARG A 97 -20.37 0.44 35.24
C ARG A 97 -20.33 1.96 35.21
N GLY A 98 -21.06 2.60 34.29
CA GLY A 98 -21.04 4.06 34.12
C GLY A 98 -19.73 4.61 33.49
N ASN A 99 -18.93 3.76 32.87
CA ASN A 99 -17.65 4.17 32.22
C ASN A 99 -17.91 4.84 30.86
N ILE A 100 -18.83 5.80 30.82
CA ILE A 100 -19.11 6.58 29.61
C ILE A 100 -18.12 7.73 29.56
N LYS A 101 -17.05 7.58 28.79
CA LYS A 101 -16.05 8.63 28.56
C LYS A 101 -16.12 9.12 27.12
N PHE A 102 -15.84 10.41 26.94
CA PHE A 102 -15.65 10.94 25.60
C PHE A 102 -14.47 10.24 24.93
N PRO A 103 -14.61 9.78 23.65
CA PRO A 103 -13.48 9.27 22.89
C PRO A 103 -12.33 10.27 22.93
N PHE A 104 -11.13 9.79 23.25
CA PHE A 104 -9.92 10.61 23.36
C PHE A 104 -9.92 11.68 24.47
N SER A 105 -10.80 11.58 25.46
CA SER A 105 -10.93 12.50 26.60
C SER A 105 -11.12 13.98 26.21
N ILE A 106 -11.50 14.27 24.97
CA ILE A 106 -11.66 15.62 24.41
C ILE A 106 -13.08 15.75 23.85
N SER A 107 -13.77 16.83 24.20
CA SER A 107 -15.10 17.12 23.65
C SER A 107 -15.02 17.41 22.13
N ASN A 108 -16.15 17.20 21.42
CA ASN A 108 -16.20 17.50 19.98
C ASN A 108 -15.93 18.98 19.66
N LYS A 109 -16.23 19.90 20.59
CA LYS A 109 -15.99 21.34 20.45
C LYS A 109 -14.50 21.73 20.51
N GLU A 110 -13.71 20.93 21.20
CA GLU A 110 -12.27 21.17 21.37
C GLU A 110 -11.42 20.51 20.29
N ARG A 111 -12.04 19.68 19.44
CA ARG A 111 -11.32 19.01 18.34
C ARG A 111 -10.98 19.98 17.24
N LYS A 112 -9.73 19.95 16.81
CA LYS A 112 -9.24 20.74 15.67
C LYS A 112 -9.48 20.00 14.37
N THR A 113 -10.02 20.70 13.38
CA THR A 113 -10.09 20.20 12.00
C THR A 113 -8.76 20.41 11.30
N LEU A 114 -8.14 19.33 10.81
CA LEU A 114 -6.88 19.39 10.08
C LEU A 114 -7.14 19.34 8.56
N LYS A 115 -6.26 19.99 7.79
CA LYS A 115 -6.31 19.93 6.33
C LYS A 115 -5.71 18.62 5.83
N PHE A 116 -6.35 18.00 4.82
CA PHE A 116 -5.84 16.80 4.19
C PHE A 116 -4.71 17.11 3.21
N LYS A 117 -3.65 16.31 3.24
CA LYS A 117 -2.59 16.29 2.22
C LYS A 117 -2.87 15.24 1.15
N ASN A 118 -2.54 15.57 -0.10
CA ASN A 118 -2.71 14.64 -1.22
C ASN A 118 -1.57 13.62 -1.26
N ILE A 119 -1.88 12.38 -1.64
CA ILE A 119 -0.88 11.30 -1.82
C ILE A 119 0.10 11.63 -2.95
N SER A 120 -0.33 12.36 -3.97
CA SER A 120 0.49 12.72 -5.14
C SER A 120 1.79 13.46 -4.80
N ASP A 121 1.83 14.14 -3.64
CA ASP A 121 2.99 14.88 -3.16
C ASP A 121 3.96 14.03 -2.32
N ARG A 122 3.57 12.79 -2.00
CA ARG A 122 4.39 11.84 -1.24
C ARG A 122 5.34 11.08 -2.15
N HIS A 123 6.41 10.56 -1.54
CA HIS A 123 7.40 9.75 -2.22
C HIS A 123 7.25 8.29 -1.79
N PHE A 124 7.36 7.38 -2.75
CA PHE A 124 7.33 5.93 -2.54
C PHE A 124 8.30 5.24 -3.49
N SER A 125 8.90 4.16 -3.03
CA SER A 125 9.36 3.11 -3.93
C SER A 125 8.14 2.37 -4.46
N ALA A 126 8.19 1.85 -5.67
CA ALA A 126 7.06 1.18 -6.27
C ALA A 126 7.46 -0.09 -7.02
N TYR A 127 6.58 -1.07 -6.94
CA TYR A 127 6.52 -2.22 -7.81
C TYR A 127 5.59 -1.86 -8.97
N LEU A 128 6.08 -2.04 -10.20
CA LEU A 128 5.30 -1.87 -11.41
C LEU A 128 5.43 -3.14 -12.25
N ARG A 129 4.29 -3.64 -12.76
CA ARG A 129 4.27 -4.78 -13.67
C ARG A 129 3.54 -4.43 -14.94
N PHE A 130 4.14 -4.78 -16.07
CA PHE A 130 3.64 -4.54 -17.42
C PHE A 130 3.61 -5.85 -18.17
N GLU A 131 2.46 -6.21 -18.70
CA GLU A 131 2.32 -7.28 -19.67
C GLU A 131 2.41 -6.68 -21.08
N VAL A 132 3.40 -7.10 -21.85
CA VAL A 132 3.75 -6.46 -23.11
C VAL A 132 3.94 -7.47 -24.23
N LYS A 133 3.79 -7.02 -25.47
CA LYS A 133 4.23 -7.79 -26.65
C LYS A 133 5.75 -7.97 -26.59
N ASP A 134 6.23 -9.18 -26.76
CA ASP A 134 7.67 -9.47 -26.75
C ASP A 134 8.29 -9.12 -28.10
N LYS A 135 8.70 -7.85 -28.21
CA LYS A 135 9.27 -7.25 -29.43
C LYS A 135 10.46 -6.38 -29.09
N SER A 136 11.43 -6.34 -30.01
CA SER A 136 12.56 -5.43 -29.91
C SER A 136 12.11 -3.98 -29.72
N GLY A 137 12.82 -3.24 -28.85
CA GLY A 137 12.55 -1.83 -28.55
C GLY A 137 11.49 -1.56 -27.49
N VAL A 138 10.67 -2.54 -27.08
CA VAL A 138 9.64 -2.33 -26.06
C VAL A 138 10.24 -1.96 -24.71
N LEU A 139 11.25 -2.71 -24.26
CA LEU A 139 11.95 -2.43 -23.01
C LEU A 139 12.60 -1.04 -23.03
N SER A 140 13.29 -0.69 -24.11
CA SER A 140 13.91 0.62 -24.30
C SER A 140 12.90 1.76 -24.23
N ASN A 141 11.73 1.59 -24.88
CA ASN A 141 10.64 2.58 -24.80
C ASN A 141 10.15 2.77 -23.36
N ILE A 142 9.95 1.69 -22.61
CA ILE A 142 9.51 1.75 -21.21
C ILE A 142 10.54 2.48 -20.35
N THR A 143 11.80 2.06 -20.39
CA THR A 143 12.88 2.68 -19.58
C THR A 143 13.10 4.14 -19.92
N ASN A 144 12.94 4.54 -21.19
CA ASN A 144 13.00 5.94 -21.62
C ASN A 144 11.84 6.77 -21.00
N ILE A 145 10.63 6.19 -20.86
CA ILE A 145 9.52 6.87 -20.19
C ILE A 145 9.84 7.10 -18.71
N PHE A 146 10.47 6.14 -18.02
CA PHE A 146 10.94 6.32 -16.65
C PHE A 146 11.95 7.46 -16.54
N SER A 147 12.98 7.46 -17.38
CA SER A 147 14.01 8.49 -17.43
C SER A 147 13.42 9.88 -17.66
N LYS A 148 12.55 10.06 -18.67
CA LYS A 148 11.88 11.33 -18.96
C LYS A 148 10.97 11.86 -17.84
N ASN A 149 10.58 11.02 -16.89
CA ASN A 149 9.77 11.41 -15.73
C ASN A 149 10.58 11.45 -14.42
N ASN A 150 11.92 11.41 -14.51
CA ASN A 150 12.84 11.45 -13.36
C ASN A 150 12.55 10.37 -12.32
N VAL A 151 12.25 9.15 -12.79
CA VAL A 151 12.05 7.98 -11.92
C VAL A 151 13.19 6.99 -12.17
N SER A 152 14.01 6.76 -11.15
CA SER A 152 15.12 5.83 -11.20
C SER A 152 14.66 4.40 -10.95
N ILE A 153 15.18 3.47 -11.77
CA ILE A 153 14.90 2.04 -11.67
C ILE A 153 15.94 1.39 -10.76
N LYS A 154 15.47 0.72 -9.71
CA LYS A 154 16.32 -0.04 -8.77
C LYS A 154 16.53 -1.48 -9.24
N ARG A 155 15.51 -2.09 -9.79
CA ARG A 155 15.54 -3.48 -10.29
C ARG A 155 14.61 -3.62 -11.47
N LEU A 156 15.02 -4.41 -12.44
CA LEU A 156 14.22 -4.77 -13.60
C LEU A 156 14.35 -6.26 -13.85
N VAL A 157 13.21 -6.91 -14.12
CA VAL A 157 13.13 -8.32 -14.48
C VAL A 157 12.19 -8.44 -15.66
N GLN A 158 12.61 -9.13 -16.71
CA GLN A 158 11.78 -9.47 -17.84
C GLN A 158 11.63 -11.00 -17.92
N ASN A 159 10.41 -11.48 -17.92
CA ASN A 159 10.10 -12.89 -18.03
C ASN A 159 9.19 -13.12 -19.26
N PRO A 160 9.65 -13.84 -20.27
CA PRO A 160 8.81 -14.22 -21.41
C PRO A 160 7.75 -15.23 -20.96
N TYR A 161 6.52 -15.06 -21.43
CA TYR A 161 5.48 -16.09 -21.27
C TYR A 161 5.66 -17.18 -22.32
N LYS A 162 5.74 -18.43 -21.89
CA LYS A 162 5.82 -19.56 -22.81
C LYS A 162 4.66 -19.52 -23.81
N ASN A 163 4.97 -19.57 -25.10
CA ASN A 163 4.02 -19.70 -26.23
C ASN A 163 3.07 -18.51 -26.48
N LYS A 164 3.36 -17.29 -26.03
CA LYS A 164 2.40 -16.18 -26.18
C LYS A 164 2.92 -14.97 -26.96
N GLY A 165 4.19 -14.94 -27.40
CA GLY A 165 4.77 -13.75 -28.02
C GLY A 165 4.65 -12.48 -27.12
N SER A 166 4.57 -12.72 -25.82
CA SER A 166 4.41 -11.70 -24.81
C SER A 166 5.36 -11.92 -23.64
N SER A 167 5.66 -10.87 -22.89
CA SER A 167 6.52 -10.92 -21.72
C SER A 167 5.95 -10.08 -20.58
N SER A 168 6.27 -10.48 -19.34
CA SER A 168 6.06 -9.68 -18.14
C SER A 168 7.32 -8.88 -17.85
N ILE A 169 7.19 -7.55 -17.77
CA ILE A 169 8.26 -6.67 -17.33
C ILE A 169 7.90 -6.15 -15.95
N LEU A 170 8.75 -6.47 -14.98
CA LEU A 170 8.63 -6.07 -13.60
C LEU A 170 9.71 -5.04 -13.28
N ILE A 171 9.31 -3.91 -12.70
CA ILE A 171 10.21 -2.82 -12.33
C ILE A 171 9.99 -2.46 -10.86
N ILE A 172 11.08 -2.41 -10.09
CA ILE A 172 11.12 -1.79 -8.76
C ILE A 172 11.84 -0.44 -8.92
N THR A 173 11.22 0.62 -8.43
CA THR A 173 11.82 1.96 -8.50
C THR A 173 12.56 2.32 -7.22
N HIS A 174 13.46 3.29 -7.31
CA HIS A 174 13.87 4.08 -6.16
C HIS A 174 12.72 4.98 -5.68
N ASN A 175 12.89 5.59 -4.51
CA ASN A 175 11.91 6.49 -3.92
C ASN A 175 11.61 7.68 -4.86
N SER A 176 10.37 7.84 -5.26
CA SER A 176 9.94 8.77 -6.31
C SER A 176 8.57 9.36 -5.98
N LYS A 177 8.28 10.56 -6.50
CA LYS A 177 6.97 11.20 -6.30
C LYS A 177 5.84 10.32 -6.85
N ASP A 178 4.78 10.12 -6.08
CA ASP A 178 3.61 9.35 -6.49
C ASP A 178 3.00 9.89 -7.79
N LYS A 179 2.98 11.21 -7.97
CA LYS A 179 2.54 11.86 -9.21
C LYS A 179 3.34 11.40 -10.42
N SER A 180 4.67 11.24 -10.30
CA SER A 180 5.52 10.75 -11.41
C SER A 180 5.23 9.28 -11.72
N LEU A 181 5.07 8.43 -10.71
CA LEU A 181 4.71 7.03 -10.87
C LEU A 181 3.38 6.86 -11.61
N ASN A 182 2.35 7.57 -11.16
CA ASN A 182 1.04 7.55 -11.79
C ASN A 182 1.05 8.12 -13.23
N LYS A 183 1.90 9.13 -13.51
CA LYS A 183 2.07 9.66 -14.86
C LYS A 183 2.69 8.62 -15.80
N ILE A 184 3.70 7.88 -15.34
CA ILE A 184 4.32 6.77 -16.09
C ILE A 184 3.27 5.73 -16.45
N ILE A 185 2.47 5.26 -15.48
CA ILE A 185 1.38 4.31 -15.71
C ILE A 185 0.43 4.80 -16.80
N LYS A 186 -0.02 6.06 -16.71
CA LYS A 186 -0.93 6.65 -17.71
C LYS A 186 -0.33 6.72 -19.10
N ILE A 187 0.95 7.04 -19.22
CA ILE A 187 1.66 7.11 -20.52
C ILE A 187 1.82 5.70 -21.10
N ILE A 188 2.31 4.74 -20.30
CA ILE A 188 2.57 3.38 -20.77
C ILE A 188 1.26 2.68 -21.15
N ASN A 189 0.19 2.85 -20.37
CA ASN A 189 -1.11 2.24 -20.64
C ASN A 189 -1.72 2.61 -22.02
N LYS A 190 -1.26 3.70 -22.63
CA LYS A 190 -1.71 4.15 -23.97
C LYS A 190 -0.88 3.56 -25.12
N LYS A 191 0.14 2.76 -24.83
CA LYS A 191 1.04 2.23 -25.85
C LYS A 191 0.47 0.96 -26.46
N ASN A 192 0.68 0.80 -27.78
CA ASN A 192 0.15 -0.32 -28.56
C ASN A 192 0.80 -1.69 -28.28
N TYR A 193 1.92 -1.69 -27.56
CA TYR A 193 2.59 -2.90 -27.12
C TYR A 193 2.11 -3.41 -25.74
N ILE A 194 1.28 -2.65 -25.03
CA ILE A 194 0.67 -3.09 -23.77
C ILE A 194 -0.49 -4.04 -24.07
N ILE A 195 -0.53 -5.15 -23.33
CA ILE A 195 -1.54 -6.19 -23.48
C ILE A 195 -2.62 -6.05 -22.40
N SER A 196 -2.22 -5.80 -21.16
CA SER A 196 -3.15 -5.63 -20.02
C SER A 196 -2.86 -4.34 -19.25
N ARG A 197 -3.82 -3.94 -18.41
CA ARG A 197 -3.66 -2.73 -17.60
C ARG A 197 -2.42 -2.84 -16.70
N PRO A 198 -1.49 -1.87 -16.76
CA PRO A 198 -0.33 -1.84 -15.90
C PRO A 198 -0.67 -1.88 -14.42
N LYS A 199 0.10 -2.61 -13.64
CA LYS A 199 -0.02 -2.70 -12.19
C LYS A 199 0.95 -1.75 -11.51
N LEU A 200 0.52 -1.13 -10.42
CA LEU A 200 1.36 -0.32 -9.53
C LEU A 200 0.98 -0.65 -8.09
N ILE A 201 1.96 -1.07 -7.31
CA ILE A 201 1.82 -1.30 -5.87
C ILE A 201 2.97 -0.56 -5.19
N ARG A 202 2.65 0.29 -4.23
CA ARG A 202 3.66 1.03 -3.46
C ARG A 202 4.38 0.10 -2.51
N ILE A 203 5.65 0.38 -2.25
CA ILE A 203 6.48 -0.36 -1.29
C ILE A 203 6.56 0.48 -0.02
N ASP A 204 6.31 -0.16 1.12
CA ASP A 204 6.58 0.42 2.43
C ASP A 204 7.97 -0.07 2.88
N ASP A 205 8.90 0.85 2.95
CA ASP A 205 10.28 0.58 3.34
C ASP A 205 10.51 0.71 4.86
N ASN A 206 9.43 0.99 5.66
CA ASN A 206 9.50 1.14 7.12
C ASN A 206 9.42 -0.20 7.86
#